data_32b8e0cb0de5dbab2779b9290ce39614
#
_entry.id   32b8e0cb0de5dbab2779b9290ce39614
#
_cell.length_a   1.000
_cell.length_b   1.000
_cell.length_c   1.000
_cell.angle_alpha   90.00
_cell.angle_beta   90.00
_cell.angle_gamma   90.00
#
_symmetry.space_group_name_H-M   'P 1'
#
loop_
_entity.id
_entity.type
_entity.pdbx_description
1 polymer ?
#
loop_
_entity_poly.entity_id
_entity_poly.type
_entity_poly.pdbx_seq_one_letter_code
_entity_poly.pdbx_strand_id
1 'polypeptide(L)'
;MDERRGDRGEPREAGLKGRSAFALDGASQRAKAAVKAAWWTAAGGVTRALAQPTRGEAKTRFEPQGPPVSAARLRKAYLSAFDKDAADVAAGLYPPVGDGPGNPADAFRQALDVIADARAVDQRRRRGDGVEVRDDPESEGYPNYYRQNFHYQSGGWFTDASAKRYEAQVEALFSGAAGAMRRRALSLLARHWRGKDQRGLKLVDMACGSGAFLSDLDVAFPRAAIAGLDLSRAYLAAARSRSGRGGVQANAERLPFADASLDAVTCVYLFHELPPRVRPVVAAEIARVLKPGGVLAFADSVQPADEPDLSRLLEAFPAYFHEPFYSTYAETDLPVLFDEAGLRVAGQDQAFLTKALLLEKPL
;
A
#
# COMPACT_ATOMS: atom_id res chain seq x y z
N MET A 1 -55.39 -36.41 21.56
CA MET A 1 -54.10 -36.77 22.18
C MET A 1 -53.20 -37.22 21.06
N ASP A 2 -52.33 -36.33 20.63
CA ASP A 2 -51.17 -36.71 19.85
C ASP A 2 -50.17 -35.54 19.92
N GLU A 3 -49.15 -35.76 20.75
CA GLU A 3 -48.07 -34.81 20.98
C GLU A 3 -47.05 -34.94 19.83
N ARG A 4 -46.93 -33.93 18.96
CA ARG A 4 -45.76 -33.80 18.09
C ARG A 4 -44.72 -32.94 18.77
N ARG A 5 -43.68 -33.61 19.32
CA ARG A 5 -42.42 -32.98 19.71
C ARG A 5 -41.72 -32.40 18.48
N GLY A 6 -41.59 -31.09 18.44
CA GLY A 6 -40.76 -30.39 17.49
C GLY A 6 -39.27 -30.55 17.86
N ASP A 7 -38.53 -31.15 16.99
CA ASP A 7 -37.08 -31.23 17.03
C ASP A 7 -36.50 -29.82 16.78
N ARG A 8 -35.90 -29.21 17.80
CA ARG A 8 -35.11 -27.96 17.68
C ARG A 8 -33.69 -28.36 17.38
N GLY A 9 -33.40 -28.57 16.09
CA GLY A 9 -32.04 -28.74 15.59
C GLY A 9 -31.17 -27.53 15.95
N GLU A 10 -30.05 -27.80 16.58
CA GLU A 10 -29.13 -26.85 17.19
C GLU A 10 -28.39 -25.94 16.21
N PRO A 11 -28.41 -24.60 16.42
CA PRO A 11 -27.58 -23.68 15.64
C PRO A 11 -26.08 -23.63 16.07
N ARG A 12 -25.66 -24.47 17.03
CA ARG A 12 -24.33 -24.41 17.65
C ARG A 12 -23.20 -25.03 16.82
N GLU A 13 -23.44 -26.03 15.99
CA GLU A 13 -22.36 -26.69 15.23
C GLU A 13 -21.86 -25.92 14.02
N ALA A 14 -22.71 -25.16 13.34
CA ALA A 14 -22.30 -24.35 12.18
C ALA A 14 -21.33 -23.21 12.57
N GLY A 15 -21.50 -22.64 13.75
CA GLY A 15 -20.62 -21.59 14.28
C GLY A 15 -19.22 -22.07 14.68
N LEU A 16 -19.10 -23.31 15.16
CA LEU A 16 -17.81 -23.91 15.56
C LEU A 16 -16.98 -24.34 14.35
N LYS A 17 -17.61 -24.91 13.32
CA LYS A 17 -16.93 -25.30 12.07
C LYS A 17 -16.41 -24.06 11.30
N GLY A 18 -17.18 -22.98 11.26
CA GLY A 18 -16.74 -21.72 10.66
C GLY A 18 -15.54 -21.10 11.39
N ARG A 19 -15.55 -21.07 12.73
CA ARG A 19 -14.44 -20.53 13.54
C ARG A 19 -13.14 -21.33 13.39
N SER A 20 -13.21 -22.65 13.27
CA SER A 20 -12.01 -23.48 13.05
C SER A 20 -11.41 -23.30 11.65
N ALA A 21 -12.25 -23.12 10.62
CA ALA A 21 -11.78 -22.85 9.27
C ALA A 21 -11.03 -21.50 9.18
N PHE A 22 -11.58 -20.43 9.72
CA PHE A 22 -10.92 -19.12 9.75
C PHE A 22 -9.62 -19.12 10.58
N ALA A 23 -9.54 -19.89 11.66
CA ALA A 23 -8.31 -20.03 12.42
C ALA A 23 -7.20 -20.73 11.61
N LEU A 24 -7.54 -21.77 10.83
CA LEU A 24 -6.63 -22.45 9.92
C LEU A 24 -6.19 -21.52 8.79
N ASP A 25 -7.09 -20.68 8.26
CA ASP A 25 -6.78 -19.68 7.25
C ASP A 25 -5.79 -18.64 7.77
N GLY A 26 -5.93 -18.17 9.00
CA GLY A 26 -4.98 -17.27 9.64
C GLY A 26 -3.60 -17.90 9.83
N ALA A 27 -3.54 -19.18 10.24
CA ALA A 27 -2.28 -19.91 10.35
C ALA A 27 -1.60 -20.10 8.97
N SER A 28 -2.40 -20.41 7.95
CA SER A 28 -1.92 -20.51 6.56
C SER A 28 -1.38 -19.17 6.06
N GLN A 29 -2.07 -18.07 6.33
CA GLN A 29 -1.61 -16.72 5.97
C GLN A 29 -0.27 -16.40 6.64
N ARG A 30 -0.11 -16.70 7.92
CA ARG A 30 1.15 -16.51 8.65
C ARG A 30 2.29 -17.36 8.07
N ALA A 31 2.03 -18.61 7.70
CA ALA A 31 3.03 -19.48 7.09
C ALA A 31 3.49 -18.95 5.71
N LYS A 32 2.55 -18.52 4.86
CA LYS A 32 2.86 -17.88 3.58
C LYS A 32 3.70 -16.62 3.76
N ALA A 33 3.31 -15.77 4.71
CA ALA A 33 4.04 -14.55 5.04
C ALA A 33 5.46 -14.83 5.52
N ALA A 34 5.68 -15.88 6.32
CA ALA A 34 7.02 -16.29 6.78
C ALA A 34 7.92 -16.73 5.62
N VAL A 35 7.39 -17.54 4.69
CA VAL A 35 8.11 -17.96 3.48
C VAL A 35 8.46 -16.75 2.61
N LYS A 36 7.51 -15.86 2.38
CA LYS A 36 7.72 -14.62 1.62
C LYS A 36 8.77 -13.73 2.27
N ALA A 37 8.69 -13.53 3.58
CA ALA A 37 9.65 -12.72 4.33
C ALA A 37 11.08 -13.30 4.24
N ALA A 38 11.23 -14.61 4.38
CA ALA A 38 12.52 -15.30 4.24
C ALA A 38 13.10 -15.12 2.82
N TRP A 39 12.26 -15.29 1.78
CA TRP A 39 12.65 -15.11 0.39
C TRP A 39 13.16 -13.67 0.13
N TRP A 40 12.37 -12.66 0.45
CA TRP A 40 12.73 -11.26 0.18
C TRP A 40 13.88 -10.76 1.05
N THR A 41 14.03 -11.28 2.26
CA THR A 41 15.21 -10.99 3.09
C THR A 41 16.49 -11.55 2.44
N ALA A 42 16.44 -12.78 1.91
CA ALA A 42 17.55 -13.37 1.19
C ALA A 42 17.85 -12.63 -0.12
N ALA A 43 16.82 -12.34 -0.94
CA ALA A 43 16.95 -11.57 -2.17
C ALA A 43 17.53 -10.16 -1.92
N GLY A 44 17.05 -9.45 -0.90
CA GLY A 44 17.58 -8.15 -0.48
C GLY A 44 19.03 -8.22 -0.01
N GLY A 45 19.43 -9.32 0.62
CA GLY A 45 20.84 -9.59 0.98
C GLY A 45 21.73 -9.71 -0.25
N VAL A 46 21.30 -10.49 -1.24
CA VAL A 46 22.00 -10.65 -2.53
C VAL A 46 22.08 -9.32 -3.26
N THR A 47 20.97 -8.56 -3.36
CA THR A 47 20.94 -7.25 -4.01
C THR A 47 21.94 -6.29 -3.37
N ARG A 48 21.99 -6.23 -2.02
CA ARG A 48 22.96 -5.39 -1.29
C ARG A 48 24.40 -5.83 -1.53
N ALA A 49 24.67 -7.13 -1.59
CA ALA A 49 26.01 -7.65 -1.86
C ALA A 49 26.47 -7.33 -3.28
N LEU A 50 25.57 -7.37 -4.27
CA LEU A 50 25.87 -7.08 -5.67
C LEU A 50 25.90 -5.57 -5.97
N ALA A 51 25.10 -4.79 -5.27
CA ALA A 51 25.08 -3.33 -5.32
C ALA A 51 26.19 -2.70 -4.45
N GLN A 52 27.28 -3.46 -4.14
CA GLN A 52 28.38 -2.93 -3.34
C GLN A 52 28.82 -1.56 -3.88
N PRO A 53 28.83 -0.53 -3.04
CA PRO A 53 29.26 0.79 -3.47
C PRO A 53 30.69 0.69 -3.97
N THR A 54 30.91 0.90 -5.28
CA THR A 54 32.25 1.21 -5.75
C THR A 54 32.72 2.38 -4.89
N ARG A 55 33.89 2.23 -4.23
CA ARG A 55 34.51 3.24 -3.36
C ARG A 55 34.71 4.54 -4.18
N GLY A 56 33.73 5.43 -4.15
CA GLY A 56 33.74 6.72 -4.78
C GLY A 56 32.95 7.66 -3.86
N GLU A 57 33.42 8.88 -3.74
CA GLU A 57 32.93 9.91 -2.83
C GLU A 57 31.40 9.99 -2.82
N ALA A 58 30.78 9.54 -1.72
CA ALA A 58 29.40 9.85 -1.44
C ALA A 58 29.30 11.35 -1.17
N LYS A 59 28.52 12.09 -1.95
CA LYS A 59 28.10 13.44 -1.58
C LYS A 59 27.48 13.34 -0.19
N THR A 60 28.07 14.01 0.78
CA THR A 60 27.64 14.15 2.19
C THR A 60 26.96 12.91 2.80
N ARG A 61 27.65 12.28 3.73
CA ARG A 61 27.12 11.19 4.55
C ARG A 61 25.94 11.75 5.35
N PHE A 62 24.74 11.23 5.10
CA PHE A 62 23.58 11.56 5.92
C PHE A 62 23.80 11.07 7.35
N GLU A 63 23.64 11.96 8.32
CA GLU A 63 23.72 11.65 9.75
C GLU A 63 22.35 11.86 10.38
N PRO A 64 21.62 10.76 10.69
CA PRO A 64 20.31 10.86 11.34
C PRO A 64 20.42 11.49 12.72
N GLN A 65 19.49 12.36 13.06
CA GLN A 65 19.39 13.00 14.38
C GLN A 65 18.68 12.12 15.41
N GLY A 66 17.79 11.24 14.95
CA GLY A 66 17.05 10.34 15.81
C GLY A 66 17.91 9.27 16.49
N PRO A 67 17.47 8.71 17.62
CA PRO A 67 18.20 7.67 18.35
C PRO A 67 18.31 6.39 17.52
N PRO A 68 19.38 5.58 17.72
CA PRO A 68 19.51 4.29 17.09
C PRO A 68 18.35 3.36 17.46
N VAL A 69 17.73 2.76 16.45
CA VAL A 69 16.66 1.76 16.64
C VAL A 69 17.28 0.43 17.05
N SER A 70 16.83 -0.16 18.17
CA SER A 70 17.29 -1.50 18.56
C SER A 70 16.77 -2.57 17.59
N ALA A 71 17.56 -3.60 17.31
CA ALA A 71 17.17 -4.70 16.46
C ALA A 71 15.90 -5.42 16.98
N ALA A 72 15.73 -5.52 18.29
CA ALA A 72 14.55 -6.10 18.92
C ALA A 72 13.29 -5.26 18.64
N ARG A 73 13.38 -3.92 18.77
CA ARG A 73 12.27 -3.00 18.48
C ARG A 73 11.87 -3.06 17.01
N LEU A 74 12.87 -3.02 16.11
CA LEU A 74 12.64 -3.12 14.67
C LEU A 74 11.96 -4.45 14.30
N ARG A 75 12.49 -5.56 14.84
CA ARG A 75 11.90 -6.89 14.63
C ARG A 75 10.46 -6.97 15.13
N LYS A 76 10.16 -6.42 16.31
CA LYS A 76 8.79 -6.39 16.87
C LYS A 76 7.85 -5.62 15.94
N ALA A 77 8.24 -4.44 15.48
CA ALA A 77 7.44 -3.65 14.55
C ALA A 77 7.21 -4.39 13.23
N TYR A 78 8.26 -4.97 12.65
CA TYR A 78 8.20 -5.75 11.43
C TYR A 78 7.24 -6.95 11.53
N LEU A 79 7.36 -7.76 12.59
CA LEU A 79 6.51 -8.94 12.78
C LEU A 79 5.06 -8.56 13.05
N SER A 80 4.80 -7.40 13.65
CA SER A 80 3.44 -6.93 13.92
C SER A 80 2.58 -6.81 12.65
N ALA A 81 3.19 -6.51 11.49
CA ALA A 81 2.46 -6.44 10.23
C ALA A 81 1.83 -7.78 9.85
N PHE A 82 2.61 -8.84 9.93
CA PHE A 82 2.15 -10.20 9.60
C PHE A 82 1.19 -10.75 10.65
N ASP A 83 1.44 -10.46 11.94
CA ASP A 83 0.60 -10.91 13.03
C ASP A 83 -0.80 -10.30 12.93
N LYS A 84 -0.90 -9.01 12.66
CA LYS A 84 -2.17 -8.31 12.45
C LYS A 84 -2.90 -8.83 11.21
N ASP A 85 -2.19 -9.00 10.10
CA ASP A 85 -2.77 -9.52 8.86
C ASP A 85 -3.35 -10.93 9.05
N ALA A 86 -2.60 -11.83 9.68
CA ALA A 86 -3.07 -13.18 9.98
C ALA A 86 -4.25 -13.20 10.98
N ALA A 87 -4.25 -12.27 11.95
CA ALA A 87 -5.36 -12.12 12.89
C ALA A 87 -6.65 -11.65 12.21
N ASP A 88 -6.55 -10.75 11.24
CA ASP A 88 -7.70 -10.27 10.45
C ASP A 88 -8.28 -11.38 9.57
N VAL A 89 -7.45 -12.20 8.94
CA VAL A 89 -7.88 -13.40 8.20
C VAL A 89 -8.56 -14.38 9.14
N ALA A 90 -7.97 -14.65 10.32
CA ALA A 90 -8.55 -15.54 11.33
C ALA A 90 -9.88 -15.01 11.91
N ALA A 91 -10.07 -13.69 11.91
CA ALA A 91 -11.33 -13.04 12.28
C ALA A 91 -12.38 -13.03 11.15
N GLY A 92 -12.04 -13.54 9.96
CA GLY A 92 -12.91 -13.57 8.79
C GLY A 92 -13.21 -12.18 8.22
N LEU A 93 -12.29 -11.22 8.33
CA LEU A 93 -12.45 -9.90 7.74
C LEU A 93 -12.27 -9.94 6.23
N TYR A 94 -11.31 -10.71 5.76
CA TYR A 94 -11.08 -11.04 4.36
C TYR A 94 -10.44 -12.42 4.25
N PRO A 95 -10.58 -13.12 3.11
CA PRO A 95 -9.96 -14.43 2.92
C PRO A 95 -8.43 -14.30 2.80
N PRO A 96 -7.68 -15.41 2.92
CA PRO A 96 -6.25 -15.41 2.66
C PRO A 96 -5.92 -14.86 1.28
N VAL A 97 -5.08 -13.84 1.23
CA VAL A 97 -4.64 -13.22 -0.05
C VAL A 97 -3.30 -13.77 -0.50
N GLY A 98 -3.13 -13.86 -1.80
CA GLY A 98 -1.88 -14.33 -2.40
C GLY A 98 -0.89 -13.18 -2.58
N ASP A 99 0.04 -13.07 -1.66
CA ASP A 99 1.15 -12.12 -1.78
C ASP A 99 2.34 -12.78 -2.46
N GLY A 100 2.62 -12.46 -3.66
CA GLY A 100 3.88 -12.88 -4.26
C GLY A 100 3.74 -13.44 -5.67
N PRO A 101 4.86 -13.73 -6.30
CA PRO A 101 4.86 -14.35 -7.61
C PRO A 101 4.20 -15.72 -7.52
N GLY A 102 3.25 -15.99 -8.39
CA GLY A 102 2.42 -17.20 -8.37
C GLY A 102 3.20 -18.50 -8.52
N ASN A 103 4.43 -18.43 -9.02
CA ASN A 103 5.34 -19.57 -9.07
C ASN A 103 6.79 -19.16 -8.76
N PRO A 104 7.66 -20.12 -8.35
CA PRO A 104 9.06 -19.83 -8.02
C PRO A 104 9.88 -19.24 -9.18
N ALA A 105 9.57 -19.59 -10.41
CA ALA A 105 10.28 -19.08 -11.58
C ALA A 105 9.98 -17.59 -11.81
N ASP A 106 8.75 -17.15 -11.56
CA ASP A 106 8.38 -15.73 -11.62
C ASP A 106 9.05 -14.94 -10.50
N ALA A 107 9.10 -15.50 -9.28
CA ALA A 107 9.83 -14.91 -8.16
C ALA A 107 11.30 -14.70 -8.50
N PHE A 108 11.92 -15.71 -9.08
CA PHE A 108 13.34 -15.67 -9.46
C PHE A 108 13.58 -14.63 -10.56
N ARG A 109 12.74 -14.60 -11.61
CA ARG A 109 12.84 -13.57 -12.66
C ARG A 109 12.71 -12.16 -12.10
N GLN A 110 11.70 -11.92 -11.25
CA GLN A 110 11.50 -10.61 -10.62
C GLN A 110 12.69 -10.20 -9.74
N ALA A 111 13.28 -11.14 -8.99
CA ALA A 111 14.49 -10.87 -8.23
C ALA A 111 15.68 -10.50 -9.12
N LEU A 112 15.86 -11.18 -10.26
CA LEU A 112 16.89 -10.82 -11.24
C LEU A 112 16.66 -9.43 -11.85
N ASP A 113 15.42 -9.07 -12.16
CA ASP A 113 15.07 -7.75 -12.69
C ASP A 113 15.37 -6.63 -11.68
N VAL A 114 15.09 -6.85 -10.39
CA VAL A 114 15.45 -5.92 -9.31
C VAL A 114 16.96 -5.78 -9.19
N ILE A 115 17.70 -6.88 -9.25
CA ILE A 115 19.18 -6.88 -9.20
C ILE A 115 19.77 -6.14 -10.39
N ALA A 116 19.22 -6.38 -11.60
CA ALA A 116 19.69 -5.70 -12.82
C ALA A 116 19.52 -4.18 -12.75
N ASP A 117 18.39 -3.70 -12.20
CA ASP A 117 18.12 -2.26 -12.04
C ASP A 117 18.91 -1.63 -10.88
N ALA A 118 19.32 -2.40 -9.89
CA ALA A 118 19.97 -1.90 -8.67
C ALA A 118 21.23 -1.06 -8.95
N ARG A 119 21.99 -1.40 -9.99
CA ARG A 119 23.17 -0.62 -10.39
C ARG A 119 22.81 0.76 -10.94
N ALA A 120 21.79 0.82 -11.78
CA ALA A 120 21.31 2.08 -12.36
C ALA A 120 20.70 2.98 -11.26
N VAL A 121 19.91 2.41 -10.35
CA VAL A 121 19.39 3.09 -9.16
C VAL A 121 20.54 3.65 -8.29
N ASP A 122 21.58 2.85 -8.03
CA ASP A 122 22.73 3.30 -7.22
C ASP A 122 23.51 4.42 -7.91
N GLN A 123 23.68 4.35 -9.23
CA GLN A 123 24.32 5.41 -10.01
C GLN A 123 23.55 6.74 -9.94
N ARG A 124 22.20 6.72 -10.11
CA ARG A 124 21.36 7.91 -9.96
C ARG A 124 21.44 8.49 -8.56
N ARG A 125 21.32 7.65 -7.55
CA ARG A 125 21.42 8.07 -6.16
C ARG A 125 22.75 8.78 -5.85
N ARG A 126 23.88 8.29 -6.38
CA ARG A 126 25.19 8.92 -6.21
C ARG A 126 25.31 10.26 -6.91
N ARG A 127 24.69 10.40 -8.08
CA ARG A 127 24.67 11.66 -8.85
C ARG A 127 23.67 12.66 -8.27
N GLY A 128 22.71 12.19 -7.45
CA GLY A 128 21.56 12.98 -7.02
C GLY A 128 20.61 13.30 -8.19
N ASP A 129 20.58 12.42 -9.19
CA ASP A 129 19.80 12.59 -10.41
C ASP A 129 18.45 11.88 -10.28
N GLY A 130 17.45 12.63 -9.83
CA GLY A 130 16.08 12.16 -9.65
C GLY A 130 15.09 12.67 -10.69
N VAL A 131 15.57 13.28 -11.80
CA VAL A 131 14.71 13.98 -12.75
C VAL A 131 14.99 13.66 -14.22
N GLU A 132 15.77 12.61 -14.50
CA GLU A 132 16.11 12.22 -15.90
C GLU A 132 14.88 11.93 -16.76
N VAL A 133 13.79 11.44 -16.15
CA VAL A 133 12.52 11.18 -16.85
C VAL A 133 11.86 12.44 -17.42
N ARG A 134 12.32 13.64 -17.08
CA ARG A 134 11.82 14.89 -17.69
C ARG A 134 12.19 15.02 -19.14
N ASP A 135 13.29 14.37 -19.54
CA ASP A 135 13.76 14.36 -20.93
C ASP A 135 13.10 13.24 -21.75
N ASP A 136 12.30 12.39 -21.11
CA ASP A 136 11.54 11.32 -21.76
C ASP A 136 10.24 11.90 -22.37
N PRO A 137 10.00 11.74 -23.69
CA PRO A 137 8.76 12.19 -24.33
C PRO A 137 7.49 11.60 -23.69
N GLU A 138 7.55 10.39 -23.13
CA GLU A 138 6.41 9.78 -22.44
C GLU A 138 6.01 10.52 -21.17
N SER A 139 6.87 11.38 -20.63
CA SER A 139 6.58 12.22 -19.48
C SER A 139 5.88 13.54 -19.83
N GLU A 140 5.78 13.90 -21.11
CA GLU A 140 5.15 15.14 -21.53
C GLU A 140 3.66 15.16 -21.16
N GLY A 141 3.16 16.33 -20.76
CA GLY A 141 1.76 16.54 -20.37
C GLY A 141 1.43 16.10 -18.95
N TYR A 142 2.34 15.44 -18.24
CA TYR A 142 2.16 15.13 -16.82
C TYR A 142 2.56 16.31 -15.93
N PRO A 143 2.01 16.42 -14.70
CA PRO A 143 2.40 17.45 -13.75
C PRO A 143 3.91 17.42 -13.47
N ASN A 144 4.52 18.58 -13.32
CA ASN A 144 5.97 18.67 -13.09
C ASN A 144 6.44 17.92 -11.83
N TYR A 145 5.62 17.87 -10.79
CA TYR A 145 5.95 17.15 -9.58
C TYR A 145 5.95 15.63 -9.77
N TYR A 146 5.22 15.11 -10.76
CA TYR A 146 5.14 13.70 -11.09
C TYR A 146 6.29 13.26 -12.00
N ARG A 147 6.89 14.18 -12.77
CA ARG A 147 7.99 13.95 -13.71
C ARG A 147 9.32 13.81 -12.98
N GLN A 148 9.44 12.74 -12.19
CA GLN A 148 10.61 12.44 -11.36
C GLN A 148 10.87 10.93 -11.33
N ASN A 149 12.13 10.56 -11.04
CA ASN A 149 12.51 9.18 -10.78
C ASN A 149 12.35 8.88 -9.29
N PHE A 150 11.10 8.83 -8.80
CA PHE A 150 10.84 8.39 -7.43
C PHE A 150 11.61 7.11 -7.12
N HIS A 151 12.14 6.98 -5.92
CA HIS A 151 13.02 5.87 -5.51
C HIS A 151 14.27 5.69 -6.39
N TYR A 152 14.65 6.67 -7.20
CA TYR A 152 15.69 6.57 -8.25
C TYR A 152 15.43 5.46 -9.27
N GLN A 153 14.21 4.96 -9.40
CA GLN A 153 13.91 3.86 -10.30
C GLN A 153 14.01 4.26 -11.78
N SER A 154 14.45 3.31 -12.60
CA SER A 154 14.59 3.51 -14.05
C SER A 154 13.24 3.66 -14.72
N GLY A 155 13.07 4.75 -15.50
CA GLY A 155 11.84 5.05 -16.22
C GLY A 155 10.72 5.66 -15.37
N GLY A 156 10.98 6.00 -14.09
CA GLY A 156 9.98 6.61 -13.20
C GLY A 156 8.66 5.83 -13.20
N TRP A 157 7.54 6.55 -13.25
CA TRP A 157 6.19 5.97 -13.35
C TRP A 157 5.70 5.81 -14.81
N PHE A 158 6.58 5.96 -15.83
CA PHE A 158 6.16 6.11 -17.22
C PHE A 158 6.29 4.84 -18.06
N THR A 159 7.11 3.86 -17.67
CA THR A 159 7.43 2.71 -18.51
C THR A 159 6.83 1.40 -18.01
N ASP A 160 6.46 0.51 -18.95
CA ASP A 160 6.00 -0.85 -18.63
C ASP A 160 7.05 -1.66 -17.86
N ALA A 161 8.33 -1.44 -18.14
CA ALA A 161 9.42 -2.09 -17.46
C ALA A 161 9.48 -1.69 -15.98
N SER A 162 9.26 -0.40 -15.67
CA SER A 162 9.13 0.10 -14.30
C SER A 162 7.93 -0.53 -13.61
N ALA A 163 6.75 -0.48 -14.21
CA ALA A 163 5.52 -1.04 -13.63
C ALA A 163 5.63 -2.54 -13.31
N LYS A 164 6.32 -3.32 -14.16
CA LYS A 164 6.55 -4.75 -13.92
C LYS A 164 7.49 -5.02 -12.74
N ARG A 165 8.50 -4.17 -12.53
CA ARG A 165 9.49 -4.34 -11.44
C ARG A 165 9.02 -3.79 -10.10
N TYR A 166 8.10 -2.84 -10.11
CA TYR A 166 7.72 -2.04 -8.94
C TYR A 166 7.36 -2.88 -7.73
N GLU A 167 6.46 -3.85 -7.88
CA GLU A 167 6.01 -4.66 -6.75
C GLU A 167 7.16 -5.47 -6.11
N ALA A 168 8.04 -6.01 -6.95
CA ALA A 168 9.22 -6.72 -6.46
C ALA A 168 10.22 -5.79 -5.75
N GLN A 169 10.38 -4.55 -6.23
CA GLN A 169 11.22 -3.54 -5.57
C GLN A 169 10.66 -3.15 -4.21
N VAL A 170 9.36 -2.92 -4.11
CA VAL A 170 8.68 -2.58 -2.85
C VAL A 170 8.74 -3.74 -1.86
N GLU A 171 8.49 -4.98 -2.30
CA GLU A 171 8.61 -6.15 -1.45
C GLU A 171 10.06 -6.38 -0.98
N ALA A 172 11.05 -6.16 -1.84
CA ALA A 172 12.46 -6.23 -1.45
C ALA A 172 12.82 -5.14 -0.42
N LEU A 173 12.30 -3.91 -0.59
CA LEU A 173 12.51 -2.79 0.33
C LEU A 173 12.00 -3.12 1.74
N PHE A 174 10.79 -3.65 1.83
CA PHE A 174 10.14 -4.00 3.10
C PHE A 174 10.31 -5.46 3.50
N SER A 175 11.24 -6.19 2.88
CA SER A 175 11.55 -7.60 3.19
C SER A 175 10.30 -8.49 3.22
N GLY A 176 9.39 -8.28 2.28
CA GLY A 176 8.17 -9.07 2.14
C GLY A 176 6.97 -8.57 2.95
N ALA A 177 7.09 -7.48 3.70
CA ALA A 177 6.00 -6.98 4.55
C ALA A 177 5.02 -6.03 3.84
N ALA A 178 5.33 -5.59 2.62
CA ALA A 178 4.57 -4.53 1.94
C ALA A 178 3.07 -4.85 1.80
N GLY A 179 2.71 -6.08 1.41
CA GLY A 179 1.31 -6.49 1.31
C GLY A 179 0.58 -6.42 2.66
N ALA A 180 1.18 -6.97 3.73
CA ALA A 180 0.61 -6.93 5.08
C ALA A 180 0.46 -5.48 5.61
N MET A 181 1.39 -4.60 5.25
CA MET A 181 1.34 -3.16 5.58
C MET A 181 0.15 -2.49 4.87
N ARG A 182 0.01 -2.67 3.56
CA ARG A 182 -1.12 -2.13 2.75
C ARG A 182 -2.48 -2.59 3.27
N ARG A 183 -2.58 -3.85 3.68
CA ARG A 183 -3.84 -4.43 4.19
C ARG A 183 -4.31 -3.85 5.53
N ARG A 184 -3.57 -2.93 6.17
CA ARG A 184 -4.14 -2.16 7.29
C ARG A 184 -5.31 -1.30 6.86
N ALA A 185 -5.24 -0.68 5.65
CA ALA A 185 -6.40 0.02 5.07
C ALA A 185 -7.55 -0.94 4.76
N LEU A 186 -7.24 -2.12 4.19
CA LEU A 186 -8.25 -3.17 3.94
C LEU A 186 -8.92 -3.63 5.22
N SER A 187 -8.16 -3.84 6.29
CA SER A 187 -8.67 -4.24 7.60
C SER A 187 -9.71 -3.24 8.14
N LEU A 188 -9.39 -1.95 8.08
CA LEU A 188 -10.31 -0.89 8.53
C LEU A 188 -11.58 -0.86 7.67
N LEU A 189 -11.45 -0.93 6.35
CA LEU A 189 -12.58 -0.95 5.43
C LEU A 189 -13.44 -2.21 5.62
N ALA A 190 -12.84 -3.38 5.78
CA ALA A 190 -13.54 -4.63 5.98
C ALA A 190 -14.33 -4.66 7.29
N ARG A 191 -13.79 -4.05 8.35
CA ARG A 191 -14.50 -3.86 9.62
C ARG A 191 -15.71 -2.94 9.45
N HIS A 192 -15.54 -1.82 8.74
CA HIS A 192 -16.59 -0.85 8.48
C HIS A 192 -17.71 -1.44 7.60
N TRP A 193 -17.36 -2.28 6.63
CA TRP A 193 -18.33 -2.92 5.75
C TRP A 193 -18.85 -4.28 6.24
N ARG A 194 -18.47 -4.70 7.44
CA ARG A 194 -18.91 -5.98 8.01
C ARG A 194 -20.43 -6.07 8.08
N GLY A 195 -20.98 -7.08 7.43
CA GLY A 195 -22.43 -7.30 7.36
C GLY A 195 -23.17 -6.45 6.34
N LYS A 196 -22.52 -5.53 5.63
CA LYS A 196 -23.13 -4.77 4.53
C LYS A 196 -23.28 -5.64 3.28
N ASP A 197 -24.37 -5.46 2.52
CA ASP A 197 -24.48 -6.06 1.19
C ASP A 197 -23.55 -5.34 0.22
N GLN A 198 -22.59 -6.07 -0.33
CA GLN A 198 -21.58 -5.51 -1.24
C GLN A 198 -22.10 -5.17 -2.64
N ARG A 199 -23.24 -5.72 -3.07
CA ARG A 199 -23.73 -5.64 -4.47
C ARG A 199 -24.05 -4.23 -4.97
N GLY A 200 -24.25 -3.30 -4.08
CA GLY A 200 -24.51 -1.90 -4.43
C GLY A 200 -23.33 -0.97 -4.19
N LEU A 201 -22.23 -1.48 -3.60
CA LEU A 201 -21.10 -0.66 -3.19
C LEU A 201 -20.18 -0.37 -4.38
N LYS A 202 -19.77 0.90 -4.49
CA LYS A 202 -18.82 1.41 -5.49
C LYS A 202 -17.56 1.87 -4.80
N LEU A 203 -16.43 1.30 -5.17
CA LEU A 203 -15.12 1.58 -4.62
C LEU A 203 -14.13 1.92 -5.72
N VAL A 204 -13.30 2.92 -5.48
CA VAL A 204 -12.16 3.27 -6.33
C VAL A 204 -10.87 3.17 -5.52
N ASP A 205 -9.91 2.38 -6.05
CA ASP A 205 -8.54 2.36 -5.56
C ASP A 205 -7.76 3.47 -6.27
N MET A 206 -7.56 4.59 -5.60
CA MET A 206 -6.91 5.78 -6.13
C MET A 206 -5.39 5.67 -5.98
N ALA A 207 -4.67 5.98 -7.06
CA ALA A 207 -3.24 5.68 -7.20
C ALA A 207 -2.96 4.18 -7.03
N CYS A 208 -3.72 3.35 -7.76
CA CYS A 208 -3.69 1.89 -7.62
C CYS A 208 -2.35 1.25 -8.02
N GLY A 209 -1.46 2.01 -8.63
CA GLY A 209 -0.14 1.55 -9.06
C GLY A 209 -0.22 0.30 -9.94
N SER A 210 0.60 -0.71 -9.64
CA SER A 210 0.61 -1.99 -10.34
C SER A 210 -0.55 -2.93 -9.99
N GLY A 211 -1.53 -2.47 -9.19
CA GLY A 211 -2.76 -3.18 -8.86
C GLY A 211 -2.63 -4.25 -7.77
N ALA A 212 -1.57 -4.22 -6.97
CA ALA A 212 -1.41 -5.21 -5.90
C ALA A 212 -2.52 -5.09 -4.84
N PHE A 213 -2.79 -3.86 -4.37
CA PHE A 213 -3.85 -3.62 -3.40
C PHE A 213 -5.25 -3.74 -4.03
N LEU A 214 -5.40 -3.34 -5.29
CA LEU A 214 -6.64 -3.56 -6.06
C LEU A 214 -7.03 -5.04 -6.12
N SER A 215 -6.04 -5.94 -6.25
CA SER A 215 -6.27 -7.38 -6.20
C SER A 215 -6.73 -7.86 -4.82
N ASP A 216 -6.15 -7.31 -3.73
CA ASP A 216 -6.57 -7.63 -2.37
C ASP A 216 -8.02 -7.17 -2.12
N LEU A 217 -8.40 -5.99 -2.62
CA LEU A 217 -9.77 -5.46 -2.56
C LEU A 217 -10.76 -6.35 -3.32
N ASP A 218 -10.37 -6.85 -4.51
CA ASP A 218 -11.21 -7.73 -5.31
C ASP A 218 -11.50 -9.05 -4.61
N VAL A 219 -10.50 -9.63 -3.97
CA VAL A 219 -10.63 -10.86 -3.16
C VAL A 219 -11.51 -10.61 -1.93
N ALA A 220 -11.35 -9.46 -1.27
CA ALA A 220 -12.09 -9.14 -0.05
C ALA A 220 -13.57 -8.76 -0.33
N PHE A 221 -13.83 -8.09 -1.46
CA PHE A 221 -15.14 -7.55 -1.80
C PHE A 221 -15.60 -7.98 -3.21
N PRO A 222 -15.72 -9.29 -3.48
CA PRO A 222 -15.92 -9.82 -4.83
C PRO A 222 -17.25 -9.39 -5.50
N ARG A 223 -18.19 -8.86 -4.73
CA ARG A 223 -19.50 -8.40 -5.23
C ARG A 223 -19.61 -6.88 -5.34
N ALA A 224 -18.61 -6.13 -4.89
CA ALA A 224 -18.57 -4.68 -5.04
C ALA A 224 -18.12 -4.29 -6.46
N ALA A 225 -18.58 -3.14 -6.91
CA ALA A 225 -18.05 -2.52 -8.13
C ALA A 225 -16.75 -1.81 -7.81
N ILE A 226 -15.62 -2.41 -8.18
CA ILE A 226 -14.28 -1.91 -7.88
C ILE A 226 -13.57 -1.51 -9.17
N ALA A 227 -12.95 -0.34 -9.17
CA ALA A 227 -12.09 0.14 -10.25
C ALA A 227 -10.78 0.71 -9.69
N GLY A 228 -9.69 0.56 -10.45
CA GLY A 228 -8.44 1.26 -10.17
C GLY A 228 -8.42 2.64 -10.83
N LEU A 229 -7.72 3.59 -10.23
CA LEU A 229 -7.40 4.87 -10.84
C LEU A 229 -5.91 5.15 -10.63
N ASP A 230 -5.22 5.51 -11.69
CA ASP A 230 -3.82 5.92 -11.62
C ASP A 230 -3.52 6.96 -12.68
N LEU A 231 -2.52 7.77 -12.44
CA LEU A 231 -2.06 8.74 -13.44
C LEU A 231 -1.22 8.06 -14.53
N SER A 232 -0.49 7.00 -14.18
CA SER A 232 0.36 6.25 -15.11
C SER A 232 -0.42 5.27 -15.98
N ARG A 233 -0.27 5.40 -17.29
CA ARG A 233 -0.82 4.42 -18.26
C ARG A 233 -0.16 3.04 -18.12
N ALA A 234 1.17 3.02 -17.93
CA ALA A 234 1.94 1.79 -17.80
C ALA A 234 1.53 1.00 -16.54
N TYR A 235 1.35 1.71 -15.42
CA TYR A 235 0.91 1.09 -14.18
C TYR A 235 -0.54 0.61 -14.24
N LEU A 236 -1.45 1.34 -14.88
CA LEU A 236 -2.81 0.86 -15.13
C LEU A 236 -2.85 -0.40 -16.01
N ALA A 237 -1.98 -0.49 -17.01
CA ALA A 237 -1.88 -1.71 -17.81
C ALA A 237 -1.41 -2.91 -16.97
N ALA A 238 -0.44 -2.70 -16.08
CA ALA A 238 0.00 -3.71 -15.13
C ALA A 238 -1.10 -4.08 -14.12
N ALA A 239 -1.83 -3.09 -13.58
CA ALA A 239 -2.94 -3.31 -12.67
C ALA A 239 -4.06 -4.14 -13.31
N ARG A 240 -4.42 -3.83 -14.55
CA ARG A 240 -5.41 -4.60 -15.32
C ARG A 240 -4.96 -6.04 -15.55
N SER A 241 -3.70 -6.25 -15.89
CA SER A 241 -3.13 -7.59 -16.07
C SER A 241 -3.16 -8.42 -14.79
N ARG A 242 -2.95 -7.77 -13.63
CA ARG A 242 -2.91 -8.42 -12.32
C ARG A 242 -4.30 -8.73 -11.76
N SER A 243 -5.19 -7.74 -11.74
CA SER A 243 -6.50 -7.83 -11.07
C SER A 243 -7.65 -8.24 -11.98
N GLY A 244 -7.48 -8.14 -13.31
CA GLY A 244 -8.58 -8.29 -14.27
C GLY A 244 -9.60 -7.13 -14.23
N ARG A 245 -9.45 -6.16 -13.31
CA ARG A 245 -10.36 -5.03 -13.16
C ARG A 245 -10.02 -3.89 -14.13
N GLY A 246 -11.05 -3.14 -14.48
CA GLY A 246 -10.88 -1.91 -15.26
C GLY A 246 -10.16 -0.83 -14.46
N GLY A 247 -9.49 0.07 -15.18
CA GLY A 247 -8.83 1.24 -14.58
C GLY A 247 -9.12 2.50 -15.37
N VAL A 248 -9.06 3.63 -14.69
CA VAL A 248 -9.25 4.97 -15.26
C VAL A 248 -7.94 5.74 -15.12
N GLN A 249 -7.40 6.24 -16.24
CA GLN A 249 -6.27 7.15 -16.19
C GLN A 249 -6.77 8.54 -15.82
N ALA A 250 -6.38 9.03 -14.63
CA ALA A 250 -6.74 10.37 -14.19
C ALA A 250 -5.77 10.89 -13.12
N ASN A 251 -5.73 12.22 -13.00
CA ASN A 251 -5.03 12.91 -11.93
C ASN A 251 -5.92 12.96 -10.68
N ALA A 252 -5.37 12.61 -9.51
CA ALA A 252 -6.05 12.65 -8.23
C ALA A 252 -6.52 14.07 -7.83
N GLU A 253 -5.93 15.11 -8.40
CA GLU A 253 -6.37 16.50 -8.22
C GLU A 253 -7.71 16.81 -8.90
N ARG A 254 -8.20 15.94 -9.79
CA ARG A 254 -9.48 16.05 -10.48
C ARG A 254 -10.02 14.67 -10.84
N LEU A 255 -10.77 14.09 -9.93
CA LEU A 255 -11.32 12.76 -10.11
C LEU A 255 -12.48 12.74 -11.13
N PRO A 256 -12.51 11.81 -12.10
CA PRO A 256 -13.51 11.76 -13.15
C PRO A 256 -14.81 11.06 -12.67
N PHE A 257 -15.21 11.34 -11.45
CA PHE A 257 -16.45 10.82 -10.85
C PHE A 257 -17.35 11.97 -10.44
N ALA A 258 -18.66 11.75 -10.51
CA ALA A 258 -19.65 12.71 -10.04
C ALA A 258 -19.55 12.91 -8.52
N ASP A 259 -20.03 14.05 -8.04
CA ASP A 259 -20.19 14.32 -6.61
C ASP A 259 -21.02 13.23 -5.95
N ALA A 260 -20.66 12.85 -4.74
CA ALA A 260 -21.41 11.89 -3.92
C ALA A 260 -21.80 10.59 -4.67
N SER A 261 -20.87 10.03 -5.47
CA SER A 261 -21.13 8.85 -6.30
C SER A 261 -20.47 7.56 -5.79
N LEU A 262 -19.48 7.65 -4.90
CA LEU A 262 -18.71 6.51 -4.39
C LEU A 262 -19.05 6.21 -2.93
N ASP A 263 -19.09 4.90 -2.60
CA ASP A 263 -19.28 4.44 -1.22
C ASP A 263 -17.94 4.37 -0.47
N ALA A 264 -16.83 4.12 -1.20
CA ALA A 264 -15.50 4.18 -0.65
C ALA A 264 -14.46 4.62 -1.70
N VAL A 265 -13.40 5.23 -1.20
CA VAL A 265 -12.12 5.43 -1.89
C VAL A 265 -11.04 4.76 -1.04
N THR A 266 -10.12 4.05 -1.68
CA THR A 266 -8.87 3.65 -1.05
C THR A 266 -7.73 4.48 -1.62
N CYS A 267 -6.75 4.83 -0.78
CA CYS A 267 -5.58 5.60 -1.17
C CYS A 267 -4.38 5.09 -0.36
N VAL A 268 -3.45 4.44 -1.05
CA VAL A 268 -2.33 3.76 -0.40
C VAL A 268 -1.01 4.27 -0.96
N TYR A 269 -0.16 4.85 -0.10
CA TYR A 269 1.17 5.35 -0.43
C TYR A 269 1.20 6.40 -1.55
N LEU A 270 0.30 7.39 -1.46
CA LEU A 270 0.27 8.52 -2.40
C LEU A 270 0.70 9.85 -1.75
N PHE A 271 0.23 10.14 -0.54
CA PHE A 271 0.33 11.49 0.01
C PHE A 271 1.78 11.92 0.29
N HIS A 272 2.68 10.99 0.59
CA HIS A 272 4.10 11.28 0.75
C HIS A 272 4.80 11.66 -0.58
N GLU A 273 4.22 11.30 -1.72
CA GLU A 273 4.71 11.66 -3.07
C GLU A 273 4.11 12.97 -3.60
N LEU A 274 3.14 13.57 -2.88
CA LEU A 274 2.48 14.80 -3.30
C LEU A 274 3.14 16.05 -2.70
N PRO A 275 3.28 17.14 -3.48
CA PRO A 275 3.66 18.44 -2.93
C PRO A 275 2.67 18.91 -1.86
N PRO A 276 3.12 19.69 -0.86
CA PRO A 276 2.24 20.19 0.20
C PRO A 276 0.97 20.88 -0.30
N ARG A 277 1.09 21.67 -1.39
CA ARG A 277 -0.04 22.39 -2.01
C ARG A 277 -1.06 21.47 -2.70
N VAL A 278 -0.66 20.25 -3.08
CA VAL A 278 -1.51 19.30 -3.81
C VAL A 278 -2.31 18.43 -2.86
N ARG A 279 -1.78 18.11 -1.68
CA ARG A 279 -2.46 17.26 -0.67
C ARG A 279 -3.86 17.73 -0.33
N PRO A 280 -4.11 19.02 0.01
CA PRO A 280 -5.48 19.50 0.30
C PRO A 280 -6.41 19.42 -0.90
N VAL A 281 -5.91 19.64 -2.13
CA VAL A 281 -6.72 19.51 -3.35
C VAL A 281 -7.18 18.06 -3.54
N VAL A 282 -6.27 17.09 -3.36
CA VAL A 282 -6.60 15.67 -3.46
C VAL A 282 -7.56 15.25 -2.34
N ALA A 283 -7.37 15.72 -1.11
CA ALA A 283 -8.28 15.45 0.01
C ALA A 283 -9.70 15.97 -0.29
N ALA A 284 -9.83 17.20 -0.82
CA ALA A 284 -11.11 17.79 -1.21
C ALA A 284 -11.79 17.00 -2.35
N GLU A 285 -11.03 16.54 -3.36
CA GLU A 285 -11.58 15.71 -4.44
C GLU A 285 -12.10 14.36 -3.94
N ILE A 286 -11.37 13.72 -3.02
CA ILE A 286 -11.85 12.49 -2.36
C ILE A 286 -13.17 12.76 -1.63
N ALA A 287 -13.23 13.84 -0.84
CA ALA A 287 -14.45 14.22 -0.13
C ALA A 287 -15.60 14.52 -1.07
N ARG A 288 -15.34 15.19 -2.22
CA ARG A 288 -16.36 15.50 -3.22
C ARG A 288 -17.03 14.25 -3.78
N VAL A 289 -16.24 13.26 -4.18
CA VAL A 289 -16.76 12.05 -4.84
C VAL A 289 -17.41 11.07 -3.88
N LEU A 290 -17.05 11.10 -2.59
CA LEU A 290 -17.65 10.26 -1.57
C LEU A 290 -19.10 10.71 -1.28
N LYS A 291 -19.98 9.72 -1.16
CA LYS A 291 -21.35 9.94 -0.64
C LYS A 291 -21.30 10.37 0.82
N PRO A 292 -22.32 11.08 1.34
CA PRO A 292 -22.53 11.16 2.78
C PRO A 292 -22.54 9.75 3.41
N GLY A 293 -21.79 9.54 4.49
CA GLY A 293 -21.54 8.20 5.08
C GLY A 293 -20.57 7.32 4.29
N GLY A 294 -20.02 7.80 3.18
CA GLY A 294 -18.95 7.13 2.45
C GLY A 294 -17.59 7.30 3.13
N VAL A 295 -16.63 6.43 2.84
CA VAL A 295 -15.36 6.38 3.58
C VAL A 295 -14.13 6.42 2.67
N LEU A 296 -13.07 7.05 3.18
CA LEU A 296 -11.71 6.89 2.67
C LEU A 296 -10.95 5.89 3.56
N ALA A 297 -10.49 4.80 2.99
CA ALA A 297 -9.52 3.92 3.63
C ALA A 297 -8.11 4.31 3.15
N PHE A 298 -7.43 5.06 3.98
CA PHE A 298 -6.11 5.64 3.73
C PHE A 298 -5.02 4.81 4.37
N ALA A 299 -3.89 4.63 3.68
CA ALA A 299 -2.66 4.13 4.28
C ALA A 299 -1.45 4.82 3.68
N ASP A 300 -0.52 5.23 4.53
CA ASP A 300 0.73 5.85 4.11
C ASP A 300 1.83 5.61 5.15
N SER A 301 3.02 6.14 4.92
CA SER A 301 4.12 6.03 5.88
C SER A 301 3.72 6.55 7.26
N VAL A 302 4.17 5.89 8.32
CA VAL A 302 4.13 6.48 9.66
C VAL A 302 4.91 7.79 9.69
N GLN A 303 4.49 8.69 10.55
CA GLN A 303 5.16 9.96 10.80
C GLN A 303 5.99 9.88 12.08
N PRO A 304 6.98 10.77 12.29
CA PRO A 304 7.79 10.74 13.51
C PRO A 304 6.99 10.82 14.81
N ALA A 305 5.84 11.51 14.78
CA ALA A 305 4.92 11.59 15.93
C ALA A 305 4.20 10.26 16.24
N ASP A 306 3.97 9.41 15.23
CA ASP A 306 3.32 8.11 15.40
C ASP A 306 4.28 7.06 16.01
N GLU A 307 5.55 7.12 15.60
CA GLU A 307 6.59 6.15 15.98
C GLU A 307 7.92 6.85 16.26
N PRO A 308 8.06 7.57 17.38
CA PRO A 308 9.30 8.29 17.73
C PRO A 308 10.53 7.38 17.75
N ASP A 309 10.37 6.12 18.18
CA ASP A 309 11.44 5.12 18.21
C ASP A 309 11.98 4.75 16.82
N LEU A 310 11.19 4.97 15.76
CA LEU A 310 11.56 4.68 14.38
C LEU A 310 11.95 5.94 13.60
N SER A 311 11.95 7.13 14.22
CA SER A 311 12.22 8.42 13.58
C SER A 311 13.50 8.42 12.75
N ARG A 312 14.56 7.77 13.24
CA ARG A 312 15.83 7.60 12.51
C ARG A 312 15.67 6.92 11.14
N LEU A 313 14.76 5.95 11.02
CA LEU A 313 14.48 5.30 9.74
C LEU A 313 13.70 6.22 8.79
N LEU A 314 12.77 6.99 9.35
CA LEU A 314 11.95 7.94 8.59
C LEU A 314 12.80 9.11 8.08
N GLU A 315 13.73 9.62 8.88
CA GLU A 315 14.73 10.61 8.47
C GLU A 315 15.65 10.09 7.36
N ALA A 316 16.04 8.81 7.44
CA ALA A 316 16.93 8.19 6.47
C ALA A 316 16.26 7.94 5.12
N PHE A 317 14.95 7.75 5.09
CA PHE A 317 14.23 7.37 3.89
C PHE A 317 14.42 8.38 2.74
N PRO A 318 14.12 9.68 2.87
CA PRO A 318 14.32 10.66 1.80
C PRO A 318 15.80 10.91 1.48
N ALA A 319 16.72 10.55 2.36
CA ALA A 319 18.15 10.68 2.11
C ALA A 319 18.71 9.57 1.18
N TYR A 320 18.11 8.37 1.25
CA TYR A 320 18.55 7.22 0.45
C TYR A 320 17.67 6.95 -0.77
N PHE A 321 16.47 7.50 -0.79
CA PHE A 321 15.52 7.40 -1.89
C PHE A 321 15.16 8.81 -2.37
N HIS A 322 14.90 8.94 -3.66
CA HIS A 322 14.42 10.21 -4.19
C HIS A 322 12.94 10.39 -3.85
N GLU A 323 12.70 11.03 -2.72
CA GLU A 323 11.39 11.34 -2.14
C GLU A 323 11.27 12.83 -1.83
N PRO A 324 11.09 13.68 -2.86
CA PRO A 324 11.23 15.12 -2.72
C PRO A 324 10.19 15.76 -1.80
N PHE A 325 9.06 15.08 -1.54
CA PHE A 325 7.97 15.62 -0.74
C PHE A 325 7.78 14.91 0.61
N TYR A 326 8.58 13.88 0.88
CA TYR A 326 8.44 13.06 2.08
C TYR A 326 8.64 13.86 3.37
N SER A 327 9.65 14.74 3.43
CA SER A 327 9.92 15.54 4.64
C SER A 327 8.72 16.41 5.02
N THR A 328 8.10 17.04 4.02
CA THR A 328 6.89 17.86 4.25
C THR A 328 5.66 17.01 4.58
N TYR A 329 5.58 15.76 4.10
CA TYR A 329 4.56 14.81 4.51
C TYR A 329 4.75 14.41 5.98
N ALA A 330 5.97 14.14 6.40
CA ALA A 330 6.29 13.77 7.78
C ALA A 330 5.87 14.81 8.82
N GLU A 331 5.76 16.08 8.41
CA GLU A 331 5.32 17.21 9.23
C GLU A 331 3.83 17.55 9.09
N THR A 332 3.12 16.92 8.13
CA THR A 332 1.70 17.22 7.88
C THR A 332 0.82 16.59 8.95
N ASP A 333 -0.03 17.37 9.61
CA ASP A 333 -1.12 16.83 10.43
C ASP A 333 -2.23 16.27 9.54
N LEU A 334 -2.19 14.95 9.31
CA LEU A 334 -3.12 14.26 8.41
C LEU A 334 -4.58 14.35 8.90
N PRO A 335 -4.89 14.12 10.19
CA PRO A 335 -6.22 14.36 10.73
C PRO A 335 -6.77 15.76 10.43
N VAL A 336 -6.00 16.80 10.65
CA VAL A 336 -6.40 18.19 10.36
C VAL A 336 -6.60 18.40 8.86
N LEU A 337 -5.67 17.94 8.03
CA LEU A 337 -5.77 18.04 6.57
C LEU A 337 -7.07 17.45 6.03
N PHE A 338 -7.45 16.28 6.53
CA PHE A 338 -8.67 15.61 6.09
C PHE A 338 -9.94 16.20 6.71
N ASP A 339 -9.89 16.70 7.95
CA ASP A 339 -11.03 17.39 8.58
C ASP A 339 -11.37 18.71 7.85
N GLU A 340 -10.36 19.45 7.41
CA GLU A 340 -10.52 20.63 6.56
C GLU A 340 -11.18 20.32 5.20
N ALA A 341 -10.97 19.09 4.68
CA ALA A 341 -11.65 18.59 3.50
C ALA A 341 -13.06 18.03 3.78
N GLY A 342 -13.49 17.99 5.04
CA GLY A 342 -14.79 17.43 5.45
C GLY A 342 -14.79 15.93 5.67
N LEU A 343 -13.64 15.33 5.96
CA LEU A 343 -13.49 13.91 6.25
C LEU A 343 -13.00 13.70 7.69
N ARG A 344 -13.75 12.98 8.50
CA ARG A 344 -13.45 12.77 9.93
C ARG A 344 -12.86 11.39 10.19
N VAL A 345 -11.85 11.33 11.04
CA VAL A 345 -11.25 10.05 11.45
C VAL A 345 -12.26 9.21 12.22
N ALA A 346 -12.63 8.06 11.67
CA ALA A 346 -13.54 7.07 12.25
C ALA A 346 -12.78 5.83 12.80
N GLY A 347 -11.53 5.63 12.38
CA GLY A 347 -10.70 4.52 12.86
C GLY A 347 -9.26 4.68 12.43
N GLN A 348 -8.37 4.01 13.15
CA GLN A 348 -6.93 4.00 12.82
C GLN A 348 -6.31 2.64 13.12
N ASP A 349 -5.28 2.31 12.38
CA ASP A 349 -4.42 1.15 12.61
C ASP A 349 -2.99 1.49 12.18
N GLN A 350 -2.04 0.69 12.64
CA GLN A 350 -0.63 0.88 12.33
C GLN A 350 0.08 -0.46 12.34
N ALA A 351 0.96 -0.68 11.40
CA ALA A 351 1.84 -1.83 11.40
C ALA A 351 3.16 -1.52 10.71
N PHE A 352 4.26 -1.84 11.37
CA PHE A 352 5.63 -1.58 10.93
C PHE A 352 5.81 -0.08 10.56
N LEU A 353 6.03 0.24 9.30
CA LEU A 353 6.24 1.60 8.81
C LEU A 353 4.99 2.19 8.13
N THR A 354 3.82 1.65 8.42
CA THR A 354 2.55 2.10 7.81
C THR A 354 1.55 2.51 8.88
N LYS A 355 0.98 3.69 8.69
CA LYS A 355 -0.19 4.23 9.36
C LYS A 355 -1.39 4.08 8.44
N ALA A 356 -2.51 3.60 8.96
CA ALA A 356 -3.78 3.54 8.24
C ALA A 356 -4.87 4.31 8.99
N LEU A 357 -5.69 5.04 8.25
CA LEU A 357 -6.84 5.78 8.76
C LEU A 357 -8.10 5.38 7.98
N LEU A 358 -9.19 5.18 8.68
CA LEU A 358 -10.52 5.21 8.08
C LEU A 358 -11.11 6.59 8.35
N LEU A 359 -11.45 7.28 7.28
CA LEU A 359 -12.04 8.61 7.37
C LEU A 359 -13.44 8.57 6.75
N GLU A 360 -14.41 9.15 7.43
CA GLU A 360 -15.81 9.15 7.02
C GLU A 360 -16.24 10.55 6.62
N LYS A 361 -16.98 10.67 5.51
CA LYS A 361 -17.71 11.88 5.16
C LYS A 361 -18.99 11.90 5.97
N PRO A 362 -19.22 12.91 6.84
CA PRO A 362 -20.45 13.02 7.62
C PRO A 362 -21.71 12.97 6.75
N LEU A 363 -22.85 12.58 7.36
CA LEU A 363 -24.18 12.53 6.72
C LEU A 363 -24.69 13.92 6.33
#